data_bf5cd6111468118e60eee83916eab378
#
_entry.id   bf5cd6111468118e60eee83916eab378
#
_cell.length_a   1.000
_cell.length_b   1.000
_cell.length_c   1.000
_cell.angle_alpha   90.00
_cell.angle_beta   90.00
_cell.angle_gamma   90.00
#
_symmetry.space_group_name_H-M   'P 1'
#
loop_
_entity.id
_entity.type
_entity.pdbx_description
1 polymer ?
#
loop_
_entity_poly.entity_id
_entity_poly.type
_entity_poly.pdbx_seq_one_letter_code
_entity_poly.pdbx_strand_id
1 'polypeptide(L)'
;MDEMKAPRPLAVVTGASSGIGYHLARCAAEHGYDLVVAADTPLADAVRDFQQLGAQAQAVQCDLATTEGVQHLIQAIGDREVDALMANAGHGLGGSFLSQDFTAILHVINTNVTGTVHLIQHVARGMVARARGRILITGSIAGFQPGAFHAVYNGSKAFIDSFSIALRNELKGTEVTVSCLMPGPTDTEFFERAGMETTKVANDPKMLMPPDEVARIGFAAMLKGEADVVAGWKNKLQVAMSKVMPAQATASLHRKLAEPGQAEPTVQEERHKE
;
A
#
# COMPACT_ATOMS: atom_id res chain seq x y z
N MET A 1 23.17 -36.05 11.33
CA MET A 1 22.50 -35.81 10.04
C MET A 1 21.71 -34.53 10.27
N ASP A 2 22.22 -33.39 9.77
CA ASP A 2 21.44 -32.16 9.74
C ASP A 2 20.22 -32.40 8.86
N GLU A 3 19.03 -32.38 9.42
CA GLU A 3 17.80 -32.29 8.66
C GLU A 3 17.90 -31.00 7.85
N MET A 4 18.13 -31.12 6.55
CA MET A 4 18.05 -29.97 5.64
C MET A 4 16.65 -29.40 5.76
N LYS A 5 16.51 -28.34 6.58
CA LYS A 5 15.26 -27.58 6.68
C LYS A 5 14.88 -27.13 5.28
N ALA A 6 13.65 -27.43 4.85
CA ALA A 6 13.15 -26.95 3.56
C ALA A 6 13.39 -25.44 3.44
N PRO A 7 13.79 -24.95 2.26
CA PRO A 7 14.01 -23.52 2.07
C PRO A 7 12.74 -22.75 2.46
N ARG A 8 12.91 -21.64 3.17
CA ARG A 8 11.80 -20.77 3.56
C ARG A 8 11.19 -20.14 2.30
N PRO A 9 9.87 -19.98 2.24
CA PRO A 9 9.23 -19.28 1.14
C PRO A 9 9.70 -17.81 1.10
N LEU A 10 9.74 -17.22 -0.09
CA LEU A 10 10.17 -15.83 -0.30
C LEU A 10 8.97 -14.89 -0.43
N ALA A 11 8.99 -13.81 0.34
CA ALA A 11 8.09 -12.68 0.15
C ALA A 11 8.82 -11.45 -0.35
N VAL A 12 8.24 -10.75 -1.31
CA VAL A 12 8.68 -9.43 -1.78
C VAL A 12 7.68 -8.40 -1.28
N VAL A 13 8.18 -7.36 -0.58
CA VAL A 13 7.32 -6.30 -0.01
C VAL A 13 7.84 -4.94 -0.42
N THR A 14 6.98 -4.11 -1.02
CA THR A 14 7.35 -2.74 -1.40
C THR A 14 6.77 -1.72 -0.43
N GLY A 15 7.48 -0.58 -0.24
CA GLY A 15 7.13 0.41 0.77
C GLY A 15 7.33 -0.11 2.19
N ALA A 16 8.36 -0.93 2.42
CA ALA A 16 8.55 -1.70 3.65
C ALA A 16 9.38 -0.98 4.73
N SER A 17 9.75 0.28 4.53
CA SER A 17 10.51 1.06 5.50
C SER A 17 9.67 1.53 6.69
N SER A 18 8.37 1.75 6.49
CA SER A 18 7.44 2.23 7.53
C SER A 18 5.99 1.81 7.25
N GLY A 19 5.08 2.16 8.15
CA GLY A 19 3.64 2.04 7.96
C GLY A 19 3.15 0.63 7.64
N ILE A 20 2.16 0.53 6.74
CA ILE A 20 1.52 -0.74 6.38
C ILE A 20 2.53 -1.73 5.79
N GLY A 21 3.44 -1.27 4.90
CA GLY A 21 4.41 -2.14 4.26
C GLY A 21 5.41 -2.77 5.23
N TYR A 22 5.88 -2.01 6.20
CA TYR A 22 6.71 -2.54 7.29
C TYR A 22 5.98 -3.65 8.07
N HIS A 23 4.72 -3.42 8.44
CA HIS A 23 3.95 -4.42 9.18
C HIS A 23 3.55 -5.63 8.32
N LEU A 24 3.36 -5.46 7.01
CA LEU A 24 3.16 -6.59 6.09
C LEU A 24 4.42 -7.46 6.01
N ALA A 25 5.61 -6.83 5.90
CA ALA A 25 6.88 -7.55 5.91
C ALA A 25 7.11 -8.27 7.24
N ARG A 26 6.77 -7.62 8.36
CA ARG A 26 6.80 -8.23 9.69
C ARG A 26 5.88 -9.44 9.79
N CYS A 27 4.63 -9.35 9.33
CA CYS A 27 3.71 -10.48 9.26
C CYS A 27 4.30 -11.64 8.45
N ALA A 28 4.96 -11.38 7.30
CA ALA A 28 5.60 -12.40 6.51
C ALA A 28 6.76 -13.07 7.26
N ALA A 29 7.63 -12.30 7.93
CA ALA A 29 8.73 -12.82 8.74
C ALA A 29 8.22 -13.74 9.87
N GLU A 30 7.19 -13.31 10.60
CA GLU A 30 6.52 -14.07 11.66
C GLU A 30 5.90 -15.38 11.14
N HIS A 31 5.50 -15.43 9.86
CA HIS A 31 4.96 -16.62 9.20
C HIS A 31 6.02 -17.45 8.46
N GLY A 32 7.29 -17.19 8.72
CA GLY A 32 8.36 -18.04 8.22
C GLY A 32 8.83 -17.73 6.80
N TYR A 33 8.51 -16.57 6.24
CA TYR A 33 9.07 -16.13 4.97
C TYR A 33 10.45 -15.51 5.14
N ASP A 34 11.32 -15.70 4.15
CA ASP A 34 12.46 -14.82 3.89
C ASP A 34 11.98 -13.63 3.04
N LEU A 35 12.71 -12.52 3.09
CA LEU A 35 12.22 -11.24 2.59
C LEU A 35 13.16 -10.59 1.57
N VAL A 36 12.60 -10.02 0.52
CA VAL A 36 13.17 -8.91 -0.23
C VAL A 36 12.27 -7.70 0.02
N VAL A 37 12.83 -6.66 0.63
CA VAL A 37 12.08 -5.46 1.00
C VAL A 37 12.59 -4.25 0.24
N ALA A 38 11.67 -3.48 -0.35
CA ALA A 38 12.01 -2.31 -1.16
C ALA A 38 11.33 -1.04 -0.63
N ALA A 39 12.05 0.08 -0.64
CA ALA A 39 11.54 1.42 -0.38
C ALA A 39 12.48 2.47 -0.98
N ASP A 40 11.98 3.69 -1.13
CA ASP A 40 12.77 4.88 -1.51
C ASP A 40 13.60 5.44 -0.34
N THR A 41 13.23 5.11 0.89
CA THR A 41 13.87 5.52 2.13
C THR A 41 14.73 4.39 2.73
N PRO A 42 15.63 4.68 3.71
CA PRO A 42 16.48 3.69 4.34
C PRO A 42 15.70 2.53 4.97
N LEU A 43 16.22 1.32 4.83
CA LEU A 43 15.61 0.06 5.27
C LEU A 43 16.38 -0.66 6.39
N ALA A 44 17.50 -0.08 6.85
CA ALA A 44 18.42 -0.77 7.75
C ALA A 44 17.78 -1.19 9.08
N ASP A 45 16.94 -0.33 9.65
CA ASP A 45 16.26 -0.61 10.92
C ASP A 45 15.18 -1.68 10.73
N ALA A 46 14.34 -1.52 9.69
CA ALA A 46 13.32 -2.51 9.35
C ALA A 46 13.92 -3.90 9.11
N VAL A 47 15.03 -3.99 8.38
CA VAL A 47 15.72 -5.27 8.12
C VAL A 47 16.22 -5.91 9.41
N ARG A 48 16.79 -5.13 10.34
CA ARG A 48 17.22 -5.66 11.65
C ARG A 48 16.04 -6.28 12.42
N ASP A 49 14.88 -5.60 12.41
CA ASP A 49 13.70 -6.10 13.08
C ASP A 49 13.22 -7.42 12.46
N PHE A 50 13.19 -7.51 11.12
CA PHE A 50 12.81 -8.75 10.43
C PHE A 50 13.79 -9.89 10.69
N GLN A 51 15.09 -9.59 10.79
CA GLN A 51 16.10 -10.58 11.13
C GLN A 51 15.96 -11.09 12.56
N GLN A 52 15.55 -10.25 13.52
CA GLN A 52 15.24 -10.67 14.89
C GLN A 52 14.05 -11.66 14.94
N LEU A 53 13.14 -11.60 13.96
CA LEU A 53 12.07 -12.59 13.78
C LEU A 53 12.52 -13.87 13.04
N GLY A 54 13.82 -13.97 12.74
CA GLY A 54 14.44 -15.14 12.11
C GLY A 54 14.34 -15.18 10.60
N ALA A 55 13.90 -14.12 9.93
CA ALA A 55 13.89 -14.03 8.47
C ALA A 55 15.27 -13.64 7.92
N GLN A 56 15.67 -14.21 6.78
CA GLN A 56 16.70 -13.60 5.96
C GLN A 56 16.05 -12.45 5.19
N ALA A 57 16.51 -11.21 5.44
CA ALA A 57 15.94 -10.03 4.83
C ALA A 57 16.98 -9.26 4.02
N GLN A 58 16.70 -9.05 2.74
CA GLN A 58 17.50 -8.24 1.81
C GLN A 58 16.81 -6.90 1.58
N ALA A 59 17.53 -5.81 1.87
CA ALA A 59 17.08 -4.45 1.56
C ALA A 59 17.43 -4.09 0.11
N VAL A 60 16.47 -3.43 -0.57
CA VAL A 60 16.65 -2.81 -1.88
C VAL A 60 16.14 -1.39 -1.80
N GLN A 61 17.05 -0.43 -1.57
CA GLN A 61 16.66 0.97 -1.59
C GLN A 61 16.56 1.43 -3.04
N CYS A 62 15.34 1.71 -3.49
CA CYS A 62 15.06 2.12 -4.87
C CYS A 62 13.76 2.92 -4.97
N ASP A 63 13.72 3.85 -5.94
CA ASP A 63 12.52 4.61 -6.27
C ASP A 63 11.68 3.86 -7.33
N LEU A 64 10.55 3.32 -6.92
CA LEU A 64 9.64 2.57 -7.79
C LEU A 64 8.81 3.47 -8.73
N ALA A 65 8.95 4.79 -8.65
CA ALA A 65 8.44 5.72 -9.66
C ALA A 65 9.25 5.66 -10.97
N THR A 66 10.43 5.04 -10.95
CA THR A 66 11.33 4.92 -12.11
C THR A 66 11.41 3.49 -12.63
N THR A 67 11.57 3.34 -13.94
CA THR A 67 11.80 2.01 -14.55
C THR A 67 13.07 1.36 -14.02
N GLU A 68 14.11 2.15 -13.81
CA GLU A 68 15.41 1.73 -13.27
C GLU A 68 15.26 1.19 -11.84
N GLY A 69 14.46 1.85 -10.99
CA GLY A 69 14.20 1.41 -9.63
C GLY A 69 13.44 0.07 -9.59
N VAL A 70 12.43 -0.09 -10.45
CA VAL A 70 11.72 -1.38 -10.57
C VAL A 70 12.67 -2.47 -11.09
N GLN A 71 13.50 -2.18 -12.09
CA GLN A 71 14.48 -3.13 -12.61
C GLN A 71 15.54 -3.50 -11.56
N HIS A 72 15.97 -2.53 -10.73
CA HIS A 72 16.89 -2.82 -9.62
C HIS A 72 16.26 -3.82 -8.63
N LEU A 73 14.98 -3.65 -8.28
CA LEU A 73 14.28 -4.62 -7.43
C LEU A 73 14.16 -5.98 -8.11
N ILE A 74 13.81 -6.03 -9.40
CA ILE A 74 13.73 -7.27 -10.18
C ILE A 74 15.08 -8.00 -10.21
N GLN A 75 16.18 -7.29 -10.45
CA GLN A 75 17.54 -7.84 -10.43
C GLN A 75 17.90 -8.37 -9.03
N ALA A 76 17.51 -7.66 -7.97
CA ALA A 76 17.74 -8.10 -6.61
C ALA A 76 16.93 -9.35 -6.24
N ILE A 77 15.74 -9.54 -6.81
CA ILE A 77 14.98 -10.79 -6.70
C ILE A 77 15.71 -11.92 -7.43
N GLY A 78 16.25 -11.65 -8.63
CA GLY A 78 16.95 -12.62 -9.47
C GLY A 78 16.05 -13.80 -9.84
N ASP A 79 16.63 -15.00 -9.88
CA ASP A 79 15.92 -16.24 -10.26
C ASP A 79 15.17 -16.90 -9.08
N ARG A 80 15.06 -16.21 -7.94
CA ARG A 80 14.37 -16.77 -6.76
C ARG A 80 12.87 -16.87 -7.00
N GLU A 81 12.28 -17.96 -6.56
CA GLU A 81 10.84 -18.18 -6.58
C GLU A 81 10.16 -17.27 -5.52
N VAL A 82 9.35 -16.30 -5.98
CA VAL A 82 8.57 -15.42 -5.10
C VAL A 82 7.24 -16.07 -4.75
N ASP A 83 7.05 -16.52 -3.52
CA ASP A 83 5.81 -17.15 -3.05
C ASP A 83 4.72 -16.13 -2.71
N ALA A 84 5.11 -14.95 -2.25
CA ALA A 84 4.21 -13.84 -1.95
C ALA A 84 4.77 -12.51 -2.46
N LEU A 85 3.96 -11.74 -3.20
CA LEU A 85 4.24 -10.35 -3.55
C LEU A 85 3.25 -9.45 -2.82
N MET A 86 3.75 -8.53 -2.00
CA MET A 86 2.96 -7.48 -1.37
C MET A 86 3.33 -6.14 -2.00
N ALA A 87 2.60 -5.78 -3.06
CA ALA A 87 2.75 -4.53 -3.80
C ALA A 87 2.04 -3.40 -3.01
N ASN A 88 2.78 -2.79 -2.08
CA ASN A 88 2.24 -1.83 -1.12
C ASN A 88 2.77 -0.41 -1.31
N ALA A 89 3.94 -0.20 -1.91
CA ALA A 89 4.49 1.13 -2.15
C ALA A 89 3.45 2.06 -2.78
N GLY A 90 3.37 3.28 -2.28
CA GLY A 90 2.46 4.28 -2.81
C GLY A 90 2.66 5.63 -2.16
N HIS A 91 2.41 6.68 -2.94
CA HIS A 91 2.48 8.07 -2.52
C HIS A 91 1.12 8.75 -2.62
N GLY A 92 0.85 9.64 -1.65
CA GLY A 92 -0.22 10.63 -1.72
C GLY A 92 0.29 11.96 -2.27
N LEU A 93 -0.62 12.82 -2.68
CA LEU A 93 -0.36 14.22 -2.99
C LEU A 93 -1.60 15.04 -2.69
N GLY A 94 -1.52 15.87 -1.66
CA GLY A 94 -2.58 16.75 -1.21
C GLY A 94 -2.52 18.13 -1.87
N GLY A 95 -3.58 18.92 -1.67
CA GLY A 95 -3.66 20.30 -2.12
C GLY A 95 -4.36 20.51 -3.46
N SER A 96 -4.54 21.78 -3.82
CA SER A 96 -5.22 22.16 -5.05
C SER A 96 -4.45 21.66 -6.28
N PHE A 97 -5.12 20.95 -7.17
CA PHE A 97 -4.51 20.37 -8.39
C PHE A 97 -3.73 21.40 -9.21
N LEU A 98 -4.28 22.60 -9.38
CA LEU A 98 -3.63 23.65 -10.18
C LEU A 98 -2.38 24.25 -9.53
N SER A 99 -2.17 24.01 -8.23
CA SER A 99 -1.00 24.47 -7.48
C SER A 99 0.05 23.39 -7.27
N GLN A 100 -0.23 22.14 -7.68
CA GLN A 100 0.72 21.04 -7.52
C GLN A 100 1.82 21.11 -8.59
N ASP A 101 3.05 20.76 -8.22
CA ASP A 101 4.12 20.53 -9.17
C ASP A 101 3.83 19.26 -10.00
N PHE A 102 3.98 19.39 -11.31
CA PHE A 102 3.70 18.28 -12.23
C PHE A 102 4.66 17.10 -12.04
N THR A 103 5.88 17.35 -11.59
CA THR A 103 6.84 16.29 -11.26
C THR A 103 6.35 15.44 -10.08
N ALA A 104 5.78 16.09 -9.05
CA ALA A 104 5.16 15.39 -7.93
C ALA A 104 3.91 14.60 -8.36
N ILE A 105 3.11 15.15 -9.28
CA ILE A 105 1.97 14.42 -9.88
C ILE A 105 2.45 13.16 -10.60
N LEU A 106 3.48 13.27 -11.44
CA LEU A 106 4.06 12.12 -12.16
C LEU A 106 4.63 11.09 -11.19
N HIS A 107 5.28 11.52 -10.11
CA HIS A 107 5.81 10.62 -9.10
C HIS A 107 4.70 9.77 -8.47
N VAL A 108 3.55 10.37 -8.11
CA VAL A 108 2.39 9.63 -7.60
C VAL A 108 1.87 8.62 -8.62
N ILE A 109 1.67 9.04 -9.88
CA ILE A 109 1.18 8.15 -10.93
C ILE A 109 2.16 7.01 -11.17
N ASN A 110 3.44 7.31 -11.26
CA ASN A 110 4.46 6.32 -11.56
C ASN A 110 4.65 5.33 -10.43
N THR A 111 4.70 5.78 -9.16
CA THR A 111 4.81 4.86 -8.01
C THR A 111 3.55 4.01 -7.88
N ASN A 112 2.37 4.64 -7.85
CA ASN A 112 1.13 3.95 -7.52
C ASN A 112 0.65 3.05 -8.67
N VAL A 113 0.88 3.43 -9.93
CA VAL A 113 0.35 2.73 -11.10
C VAL A 113 1.47 2.05 -11.88
N THR A 114 2.36 2.81 -12.51
CA THR A 114 3.33 2.29 -13.47
C THR A 114 4.27 1.27 -12.83
N GLY A 115 4.92 1.62 -11.73
CA GLY A 115 5.86 0.75 -11.02
C GLY A 115 5.18 -0.47 -10.42
N THR A 116 3.99 -0.28 -9.83
CA THR A 116 3.18 -1.37 -9.29
C THR A 116 2.81 -2.39 -10.38
N VAL A 117 2.29 -1.95 -11.52
CA VAL A 117 1.90 -2.83 -12.63
C VAL A 117 3.11 -3.53 -13.23
N HIS A 118 4.22 -2.81 -13.44
CA HIS A 118 5.46 -3.37 -13.96
C HIS A 118 6.00 -4.51 -13.08
N LEU A 119 6.10 -4.28 -11.76
CA LEU A 119 6.57 -5.28 -10.82
C LEU A 119 5.64 -6.51 -10.77
N ILE A 120 4.32 -6.26 -10.68
CA ILE A 120 3.31 -7.34 -10.64
C ILE A 120 3.41 -8.18 -11.91
N GLN A 121 3.49 -7.56 -13.10
CA GLN A 121 3.59 -8.29 -14.37
C GLN A 121 4.80 -9.22 -14.40
N HIS A 122 5.96 -8.73 -13.93
CA HIS A 122 7.19 -9.52 -13.90
C HIS A 122 7.05 -10.73 -12.95
N VAL A 123 6.65 -10.49 -11.70
CA VAL A 123 6.57 -11.53 -10.67
C VAL A 123 5.45 -12.54 -10.96
N ALA A 124 4.29 -12.07 -11.42
CA ALA A 124 3.13 -12.93 -11.69
C ALA A 124 3.42 -13.94 -12.82
N ARG A 125 4.22 -13.58 -13.83
CA ARG A 125 4.64 -14.52 -14.90
C ARG A 125 5.36 -15.73 -14.30
N GLY A 126 6.29 -15.52 -13.40
CA GLY A 126 6.99 -16.60 -12.70
C GLY A 126 6.06 -17.43 -11.81
N MET A 127 5.13 -16.78 -11.10
CA MET A 127 4.13 -17.46 -10.27
C MET A 127 3.21 -18.37 -11.11
N VAL A 128 2.70 -17.87 -12.24
CA VAL A 128 1.83 -18.65 -13.13
C VAL A 128 2.58 -19.83 -13.75
N ALA A 129 3.83 -19.62 -14.20
CA ALA A 129 4.64 -20.67 -14.81
C ALA A 129 4.87 -21.88 -13.88
N ARG A 130 4.95 -21.65 -12.56
CA ARG A 130 5.11 -22.71 -11.55
C ARG A 130 3.81 -23.08 -10.83
N ALA A 131 2.65 -22.54 -11.27
CA ALA A 131 1.34 -22.76 -10.68
C ALA A 131 1.31 -22.52 -9.14
N ARG A 132 2.01 -21.49 -8.64
CA ARG A 132 2.08 -21.17 -7.21
C ARG A 132 2.41 -19.69 -6.98
N GLY A 133 1.60 -18.98 -6.19
CA GLY A 133 1.88 -17.63 -5.78
C GLY A 133 0.70 -16.91 -5.15
N ARG A 134 1.01 -15.88 -4.36
CA ARG A 134 0.03 -14.97 -3.76
C ARG A 134 0.43 -13.54 -4.01
N ILE A 135 -0.51 -12.73 -4.45
CA ILE A 135 -0.30 -11.31 -4.70
C ILE A 135 -1.26 -10.54 -3.81
N LEU A 136 -0.73 -9.66 -2.97
CA LEU A 136 -1.48 -8.66 -2.23
C LEU A 136 -1.16 -7.29 -2.83
N ILE A 137 -2.20 -6.56 -3.22
CA ILE A 137 -2.08 -5.21 -3.77
C ILE A 137 -2.71 -4.24 -2.77
N THR A 138 -2.01 -3.19 -2.38
CA THR A 138 -2.56 -2.17 -1.49
C THR A 138 -3.26 -1.09 -2.31
N GLY A 139 -4.57 -1.24 -2.42
CA GLY A 139 -5.51 -0.23 -2.94
C GLY A 139 -5.82 0.86 -1.90
N SER A 140 -7.05 1.34 -1.90
CA SER A 140 -7.56 2.27 -0.87
C SER A 140 -9.08 2.44 -1.00
N ILE A 141 -9.77 2.73 0.11
CA ILE A 141 -11.15 3.21 0.03
C ILE A 141 -11.28 4.54 -0.74
N ALA A 142 -10.19 5.29 -0.88
CA ALA A 142 -10.13 6.50 -1.70
C ALA A 142 -10.44 6.25 -3.18
N GLY A 143 -10.20 5.04 -3.68
CA GLY A 143 -10.52 4.64 -5.05
C GLY A 143 -12.03 4.58 -5.35
N PHE A 144 -12.89 4.52 -4.34
CA PHE A 144 -14.34 4.45 -4.52
C PHE A 144 -15.02 5.81 -4.71
N GLN A 145 -14.29 6.92 -4.61
CA GLN A 145 -14.89 8.25 -4.68
C GLN A 145 -13.94 9.29 -5.31
N PRO A 146 -14.49 10.30 -6.02
CA PRO A 146 -13.71 11.44 -6.46
C PRO A 146 -13.13 12.20 -5.26
N GLY A 147 -11.79 12.42 -5.25
CA GLY A 147 -11.09 13.07 -4.16
C GLY A 147 -10.77 14.53 -4.47
N ALA A 148 -11.61 15.50 -4.07
CA ALA A 148 -11.22 16.90 -4.12
C ALA A 148 -9.97 17.13 -3.24
N PHE A 149 -9.00 17.91 -3.72
CA PHE A 149 -7.66 18.10 -3.14
C PHE A 149 -6.76 16.85 -3.11
N HIS A 150 -7.25 15.72 -3.67
CA HIS A 150 -6.55 14.45 -3.78
C HIS A 150 -6.79 13.78 -5.15
N ALA A 151 -7.11 14.55 -6.17
CA ALA A 151 -7.63 14.04 -7.44
C ALA A 151 -6.73 12.95 -8.06
N VAL A 152 -5.42 13.20 -8.11
CA VAL A 152 -4.45 12.25 -8.70
C VAL A 152 -4.34 10.98 -7.87
N TYR A 153 -4.22 11.11 -6.55
CA TYR A 153 -4.14 9.97 -5.64
C TYR A 153 -5.39 9.08 -5.73
N ASN A 154 -6.59 9.67 -5.57
CA ASN A 154 -7.85 8.91 -5.65
C ASN A 154 -8.00 8.24 -7.02
N GLY A 155 -7.64 8.95 -8.12
CA GLY A 155 -7.63 8.37 -9.46
C GLY A 155 -6.66 7.20 -9.60
N SER A 156 -5.45 7.30 -9.03
CA SER A 156 -4.46 6.22 -9.03
C SER A 156 -4.95 5.00 -8.25
N LYS A 157 -5.62 5.21 -7.11
CA LYS A 157 -6.17 4.11 -6.30
C LYS A 157 -7.40 3.48 -6.95
N ALA A 158 -8.24 4.26 -7.63
CA ALA A 158 -9.35 3.72 -8.43
C ALA A 158 -8.83 2.80 -9.56
N PHE A 159 -7.72 3.19 -10.21
CA PHE A 159 -7.05 2.33 -11.19
C PHE A 159 -6.59 1.01 -10.56
N ILE A 160 -5.89 1.07 -9.43
CA ILE A 160 -5.32 -0.11 -8.75
C ILE A 160 -6.42 -1.04 -8.25
N ASP A 161 -7.49 -0.50 -7.67
CA ASP A 161 -8.63 -1.29 -7.19
C ASP A 161 -9.29 -2.05 -8.36
N SER A 162 -9.57 -1.35 -9.47
CA SER A 162 -10.12 -1.94 -10.68
C SER A 162 -9.18 -2.98 -11.32
N PHE A 163 -7.90 -2.65 -11.43
CA PHE A 163 -6.85 -3.53 -11.96
C PHE A 163 -6.75 -4.83 -11.17
N SER A 164 -6.78 -4.75 -9.84
CA SER A 164 -6.70 -5.93 -8.95
C SER A 164 -7.83 -6.91 -9.20
N ILE A 165 -9.07 -6.41 -9.35
CA ILE A 165 -10.26 -7.23 -9.62
C ILE A 165 -10.15 -7.91 -11.00
N ALA A 166 -9.73 -7.15 -12.02
CA ALA A 166 -9.54 -7.67 -13.37
C ALA A 166 -8.46 -8.76 -13.40
N LEU A 167 -7.28 -8.47 -12.84
CA LEU A 167 -6.16 -9.43 -12.79
C LEU A 167 -6.54 -10.72 -12.06
N ARG A 168 -7.25 -10.60 -10.93
CA ARG A 168 -7.77 -11.77 -10.22
C ARG A 168 -8.67 -12.62 -11.12
N ASN A 169 -9.50 -11.98 -11.95
CA ASN A 169 -10.39 -12.71 -12.86
C ASN A 169 -9.61 -13.39 -13.98
N GLU A 170 -8.61 -12.74 -14.55
CA GLU A 170 -7.72 -13.28 -15.59
C GLU A 170 -6.94 -14.50 -15.09
N LEU A 171 -6.55 -14.51 -13.81
CA LEU A 171 -5.80 -15.61 -13.21
C LEU A 171 -6.68 -16.76 -12.67
N LYS A 172 -8.00 -16.71 -12.88
CA LYS A 172 -8.87 -17.87 -12.56
C LYS A 172 -8.44 -19.12 -13.32
N GLY A 173 -8.34 -20.22 -12.59
CA GLY A 173 -7.86 -21.49 -13.14
C GLY A 173 -6.34 -21.67 -13.07
N THR A 174 -5.62 -20.68 -12.55
CA THR A 174 -4.24 -20.85 -12.08
C THR A 174 -4.25 -21.02 -10.57
N GLU A 175 -3.14 -21.52 -10.02
CA GLU A 175 -2.95 -21.60 -8.56
C GLU A 175 -2.42 -20.27 -7.95
N VAL A 176 -2.52 -19.17 -8.70
CA VAL A 176 -2.10 -17.84 -8.24
C VAL A 176 -3.31 -17.03 -7.77
N THR A 177 -3.24 -16.52 -6.55
CA THR A 177 -4.30 -15.69 -5.99
C THR A 177 -3.92 -14.21 -5.96
N VAL A 178 -4.91 -13.34 -6.20
CA VAL A 178 -4.77 -11.88 -6.06
C VAL A 178 -5.76 -11.40 -5.02
N SER A 179 -5.27 -10.65 -4.05
CA SER A 179 -6.07 -9.98 -3.01
C SER A 179 -5.82 -8.48 -3.07
N CYS A 180 -6.86 -7.67 -2.92
CA CYS A 180 -6.76 -6.22 -2.82
C CYS A 180 -7.05 -5.78 -1.39
N LEU A 181 -6.06 -5.24 -0.69
CA LEU A 181 -6.23 -4.59 0.60
C LEU A 181 -6.64 -3.14 0.37
N MET A 182 -7.78 -2.73 0.88
CA MET A 182 -8.33 -1.38 0.74
C MET A 182 -8.41 -0.72 2.13
N PRO A 183 -7.31 -0.10 2.60
CA PRO A 183 -7.32 0.64 3.85
C PRO A 183 -8.11 1.93 3.74
N GLY A 184 -8.65 2.36 4.89
CA GLY A 184 -9.03 3.74 5.14
C GLY A 184 -7.84 4.56 5.63
N PRO A 185 -8.09 5.75 6.21
CA PRO A 185 -7.06 6.54 6.85
C PRO A 185 -6.31 5.70 7.89
N THR A 186 -4.99 5.68 7.82
CA THR A 186 -4.12 4.84 8.66
C THR A 186 -3.05 5.72 9.28
N ASP A 187 -2.74 5.48 10.55
CA ASP A 187 -1.75 6.24 11.31
C ASP A 187 -0.33 5.89 10.83
N THR A 188 0.16 6.67 9.88
CA THR A 188 1.45 6.48 9.22
C THR A 188 1.99 7.84 8.78
N GLU A 189 3.26 7.90 8.37
CA GLU A 189 3.88 9.08 7.75
C GLU A 189 3.24 9.48 6.39
N PHE A 190 2.23 8.75 5.93
CA PHE A 190 1.59 9.00 4.63
C PHE A 190 1.04 10.41 4.50
N PHE A 191 0.38 10.93 5.54
CA PHE A 191 -0.22 12.27 5.50
C PHE A 191 0.83 13.37 5.47
N GLU A 192 1.92 13.22 6.23
CA GLU A 192 3.08 14.10 6.21
C GLU A 192 3.74 14.11 4.82
N ARG A 193 4.08 12.93 4.31
CA ARG A 193 4.70 12.78 2.98
C ARG A 193 3.80 13.25 1.83
N ALA A 194 2.49 13.31 2.03
CA ALA A 194 1.52 13.80 1.06
C ALA A 194 1.23 15.31 1.19
N GLY A 195 1.83 16.01 2.15
CA GLY A 195 1.56 17.43 2.44
C GLY A 195 0.13 17.67 2.93
N MET A 196 -0.38 16.77 3.79
CA MET A 196 -1.77 16.77 4.26
C MET A 196 -1.92 16.96 5.76
N GLU A 197 -0.87 17.35 6.45
CA GLU A 197 -0.83 17.47 7.92
C GLU A 197 -1.89 18.43 8.46
N THR A 198 -2.30 19.43 7.66
CA THR A 198 -3.30 20.43 8.03
C THR A 198 -4.73 20.03 7.68
N THR A 199 -4.96 18.82 7.21
CA THR A 199 -6.30 18.33 6.86
C THR A 199 -7.00 17.68 8.05
N LYS A 200 -8.34 17.73 8.06
CA LYS A 200 -9.14 17.10 9.11
C LYS A 200 -8.91 15.59 9.17
N VAL A 201 -8.76 14.93 8.02
CA VAL A 201 -8.56 13.48 7.97
C VAL A 201 -7.26 13.03 8.62
N ALA A 202 -6.20 13.84 8.54
CA ALA A 202 -4.90 13.54 9.15
C ALA A 202 -4.90 13.76 10.68
N ASN A 203 -5.75 14.66 11.18
CA ASN A 203 -5.72 15.13 12.56
C ASN A 203 -6.85 14.57 13.45
N ASP A 204 -7.76 13.75 12.93
CA ASP A 204 -8.79 13.09 13.75
C ASP A 204 -8.36 11.64 14.08
N PRO A 205 -7.88 11.38 15.32
CA PRO A 205 -7.43 10.03 15.72
C PRO A 205 -8.55 8.98 15.64
N LYS A 206 -9.83 9.40 15.66
CA LYS A 206 -10.96 8.48 15.55
C LYS A 206 -11.17 7.93 14.13
N MET A 207 -10.53 8.57 13.15
CA MET A 207 -10.56 8.16 11.75
C MET A 207 -9.38 7.26 11.39
N LEU A 208 -8.28 7.34 12.14
CA LEU A 208 -7.05 6.62 11.86
C LEU A 208 -7.11 5.18 12.40
N MET A 209 -6.66 4.22 11.60
CA MET A 209 -6.44 2.84 12.02
C MET A 209 -4.96 2.59 12.28
N PRO A 210 -4.60 1.73 13.27
CA PRO A 210 -3.22 1.29 13.45
C PRO A 210 -2.71 0.51 12.22
N PRO A 211 -1.49 0.80 11.71
CA PRO A 211 -0.97 0.15 10.51
C PRO A 211 -0.73 -1.35 10.68
N ASP A 212 -0.41 -1.81 11.88
CA ASP A 212 -0.25 -3.23 12.21
C ASP A 212 -1.57 -4.00 12.09
N GLU A 213 -2.69 -3.40 12.50
CA GLU A 213 -4.02 -4.00 12.36
C GLU A 213 -4.41 -4.12 10.88
N VAL A 214 -4.18 -3.04 10.11
CA VAL A 214 -4.43 -3.03 8.65
C VAL A 214 -3.59 -4.11 7.95
N ALA A 215 -2.31 -4.21 8.28
CA ALA A 215 -1.40 -5.21 7.71
C ALA A 215 -1.83 -6.63 8.05
N ARG A 216 -2.19 -6.92 9.30
CA ARG A 216 -2.69 -8.25 9.73
C ARG A 216 -3.95 -8.66 8.97
N ILE A 217 -4.88 -7.72 8.76
CA ILE A 217 -6.10 -7.98 7.97
C ILE A 217 -5.74 -8.33 6.52
N GLY A 218 -4.89 -7.53 5.87
CA GLY A 218 -4.46 -7.75 4.49
C GLY A 218 -3.68 -9.05 4.32
N PHE A 219 -2.74 -9.32 5.21
CA PHE A 219 -1.93 -10.54 5.17
C PHE A 219 -2.78 -11.80 5.35
N ALA A 220 -3.71 -11.79 6.31
CA ALA A 220 -4.64 -12.90 6.52
C ALA A 220 -5.55 -13.15 5.30
N ALA A 221 -6.04 -12.08 4.65
CA ALA A 221 -6.83 -12.18 3.42
C ALA A 221 -6.02 -12.78 2.27
N MET A 222 -4.76 -12.35 2.10
CA MET A 222 -3.83 -12.90 1.11
C MET A 222 -3.60 -14.41 1.33
N LEU A 223 -3.37 -14.83 2.57
CA LEU A 223 -3.17 -16.27 2.87
C LEU A 223 -4.38 -17.12 2.55
N LYS A 224 -5.59 -16.58 2.76
CA LYS A 224 -6.86 -17.26 2.43
C LYS A 224 -7.25 -17.14 0.96
N GLY A 225 -6.55 -16.33 0.17
CA GLY A 225 -6.91 -16.02 -1.20
C GLY A 225 -8.25 -15.27 -1.34
N GLU A 226 -8.62 -14.46 -0.32
CA GLU A 226 -9.79 -13.59 -0.38
C GLU A 226 -9.60 -12.51 -1.47
N ALA A 227 -10.69 -12.08 -2.13
CA ALA A 227 -10.59 -11.12 -3.24
C ALA A 227 -10.24 -9.71 -2.75
N ASP A 228 -11.23 -9.05 -2.16
CA ASP A 228 -11.13 -7.66 -1.74
C ASP A 228 -11.38 -7.56 -0.24
N VAL A 229 -10.51 -6.86 0.46
CA VAL A 229 -10.66 -6.66 1.89
C VAL A 229 -10.56 -5.18 2.25
N VAL A 230 -11.69 -4.60 2.66
CA VAL A 230 -11.73 -3.26 3.26
C VAL A 230 -11.39 -3.42 4.74
N ALA A 231 -10.32 -2.77 5.18
CA ALA A 231 -9.89 -2.80 6.57
C ALA A 231 -10.82 -1.93 7.45
N GLY A 232 -11.39 -2.52 8.50
CA GLY A 232 -12.25 -1.83 9.45
C GLY A 232 -13.72 -1.71 9.05
N TRP A 233 -14.62 -1.88 10.01
CA TRP A 233 -16.07 -1.87 9.77
C TRP A 233 -16.60 -0.49 9.35
N LYS A 234 -16.04 0.61 9.90
CA LYS A 234 -16.41 1.98 9.50
C LYS A 234 -16.10 2.24 8.03
N ASN A 235 -14.94 1.79 7.57
CA ASN A 235 -14.53 1.90 6.18
C ASN A 235 -15.43 1.07 5.26
N LYS A 236 -15.84 -0.13 5.68
CA LYS A 236 -16.82 -0.96 4.94
C LYS A 236 -18.14 -0.23 4.74
N LEU A 237 -18.63 0.43 5.79
CA LEU A 237 -19.86 1.24 5.73
C LEU A 237 -19.67 2.44 4.78
N GLN A 238 -18.55 3.14 4.87
CA GLN A 238 -18.24 4.28 3.98
C GLN A 238 -18.20 3.84 2.51
N VAL A 239 -17.56 2.73 2.19
CA VAL A 239 -17.53 2.16 0.83
C VAL A 239 -18.93 1.78 0.36
N ALA A 240 -19.74 1.16 1.23
CA ALA A 240 -21.11 0.83 0.87
C ALA A 240 -21.94 2.08 0.55
N MET A 241 -21.79 3.14 1.33
CA MET A 241 -22.45 4.43 1.10
C MET A 241 -21.96 5.11 -0.19
N SER A 242 -20.67 5.08 -0.48
CA SER A 242 -20.11 5.71 -1.69
C SER A 242 -20.63 5.09 -2.99
N LYS A 243 -21.02 3.80 -2.96
CA LYS A 243 -21.58 3.10 -4.13
C LYS A 243 -23.00 3.53 -4.49
N VAL A 244 -23.74 4.13 -3.56
CA VAL A 244 -25.15 4.55 -3.78
C VAL A 244 -25.30 6.07 -3.85
N MET A 245 -24.31 6.83 -3.43
CA MET A 245 -24.33 8.29 -3.48
C MET A 245 -23.88 8.81 -4.86
N PRO A 246 -24.49 9.92 -5.36
CA PRO A 246 -24.00 10.59 -6.56
C PRO A 246 -22.54 11.03 -6.40
N ALA A 247 -21.72 10.89 -7.46
CA ALA A 247 -20.30 11.23 -7.45
C ALA A 247 -20.01 12.69 -7.02
N GLN A 248 -20.87 13.65 -7.40
CA GLN A 248 -20.74 15.04 -6.98
C GLN A 248 -20.94 15.23 -5.48
N ALA A 249 -21.83 14.47 -4.86
CA ALA A 249 -22.07 14.52 -3.42
C ALA A 249 -20.88 13.95 -2.64
N THR A 250 -20.32 12.83 -3.10
CA THR A 250 -19.11 12.25 -2.50
C THR A 250 -17.91 13.15 -2.66
N ALA A 251 -17.72 13.80 -3.83
CA ALA A 251 -16.64 14.79 -4.04
C ALA A 251 -16.75 15.98 -3.08
N SER A 252 -17.99 16.49 -2.86
CA SER A 252 -18.25 17.60 -1.94
C SER A 252 -18.00 17.22 -0.47
N LEU A 253 -18.30 15.97 -0.11
CA LEU A 253 -18.01 15.45 1.22
C LEU A 253 -16.49 15.30 1.43
N HIS A 254 -15.81 14.74 0.43
CA HIS A 254 -14.35 14.58 0.47
C HIS A 254 -13.63 15.92 0.58
N ARG A 255 -14.12 16.95 -0.10
CA ARG A 255 -13.59 18.30 0.01
C ARG A 255 -13.48 18.78 1.47
N LYS A 256 -14.52 18.58 2.27
CA LYS A 256 -14.56 18.99 3.68
C LYS A 256 -13.53 18.27 4.57
N LEU A 257 -13.06 17.11 4.15
CA LEU A 257 -12.09 16.29 4.89
C LEU A 257 -10.63 16.57 4.47
N ALA A 258 -10.44 16.90 3.19
CA ALA A 258 -9.12 16.98 2.57
C ALA A 258 -8.69 18.41 2.21
N GLU A 259 -9.57 19.43 2.37
CA GLU A 259 -9.22 20.82 2.13
C GLU A 259 -8.14 21.27 3.14
N PRO A 260 -7.02 21.85 2.68
CA PRO A 260 -5.96 22.31 3.56
C PRO A 260 -6.44 23.38 4.55
N GLY A 261 -5.92 23.36 5.78
CA GLY A 261 -6.26 24.34 6.81
C GLY A 261 -7.58 24.08 7.55
N GLN A 262 -8.20 22.93 7.36
CA GLN A 262 -9.44 22.53 8.05
C GLN A 262 -9.20 21.71 9.34
N ALA A 263 -7.96 21.47 9.73
CA ALA A 263 -7.65 20.88 11.03
C ALA A 263 -8.08 21.83 12.14
N GLU A 264 -8.82 21.32 13.13
CA GLU A 264 -9.07 22.08 14.35
C GLU A 264 -7.74 22.34 15.07
N PRO A 265 -7.50 23.55 15.64
CA PRO A 265 -6.27 23.84 16.37
C PRO A 265 -6.05 22.79 17.46
N THR A 266 -4.88 22.20 17.50
CA THR A 266 -4.53 21.31 18.59
C THR A 266 -4.45 22.09 19.91
N VAL A 267 -4.86 21.50 21.02
CA VAL A 267 -4.86 22.10 22.37
C VAL A 267 -3.50 22.70 22.78
N GLN A 268 -2.41 22.37 22.08
CA GLN A 268 -1.09 22.97 22.25
C GLN A 268 -0.93 24.33 21.59
N GLU A 269 -1.61 24.58 20.45
CA GLU A 269 -1.53 25.90 19.78
C GLU A 269 -2.38 26.96 20.47
N GLU A 270 -3.41 26.56 21.22
CA GLU A 270 -4.21 27.49 22.03
C GLU A 270 -3.42 28.03 23.25
N ARG A 271 -2.48 27.25 23.78
CA ARG A 271 -1.63 27.67 24.94
C ARG A 271 -0.52 28.66 24.57
N HIS A 272 -0.24 28.90 23.31
CA HIS A 272 0.78 29.84 22.86
C HIS A 272 0.17 31.17 22.39
N LYS A 273 -1.15 31.32 22.44
CA LYS A 273 -1.87 32.57 22.10
C LYS A 273 -2.43 33.32 23.31
N GLU A 274 -2.24 32.78 24.51
CA GLU A 274 -2.43 33.47 25.80
C GLU A 274 -1.05 33.92 26.38
#